data_2a14d44c6f2014104fcc4c3fa1294080
#
_entry.id   2a14d44c6f2014104fcc4c3fa1294080
#
_cell.length_a   1.000
_cell.length_b   1.000
_cell.length_c   1.000
_cell.angle_alpha   90.00
_cell.angle_beta   90.00
_cell.angle_gamma   90.00
#
_symmetry.space_group_name_H-M   'P 1'
#
loop_
_entity.id
_entity.type
_entity.pdbx_description
1 polymer ?
#
loop_
_entity_poly.entity_id
_entity_poly.type
_entity_poly.pdbx_seq_one_letter_code
_entity_poly.pdbx_strand_id
1 'polypeptide(L)'
;MSATQEHRSLLGRRTVVAAVGAAGAAAALTACGGGSDDKGGAGTVEQPGSGGEKQGGAVLAATVDIPEGGGVVLAAQKIVVTQPKPGEFKAFSSTCTHQGCAVKDVSAGTITCPCHNSTFDAATGSPTGGPATQPLPAREITVEGGSIRLA
;
A
#
# COMPACT_ATOMS: atom_id res chain seq x y z
N MET A 1 51.67 6.40 -15.62
CA MET A 1 51.69 6.79 -14.20
C MET A 1 50.39 6.35 -13.60
N SER A 2 50.47 5.26 -12.85
CA SER A 2 49.31 4.58 -12.24
C SER A 2 48.84 5.32 -11.00
N ALA A 3 47.53 5.43 -10.81
CA ALA A 3 46.95 5.75 -9.51
C ALA A 3 45.73 4.82 -9.28
N THR A 4 46.02 3.77 -8.58
CA THR A 4 45.04 2.82 -8.02
C THR A 4 44.39 3.48 -6.81
N GLN A 5 43.07 3.63 -6.79
CA GLN A 5 42.35 4.02 -5.57
C GLN A 5 41.57 2.81 -5.04
N GLU A 6 42.00 2.40 -3.86
CA GLU A 6 41.42 1.35 -3.05
C GLU A 6 40.08 1.79 -2.46
N HIS A 7 39.05 1.00 -2.72
CA HIS A 7 37.78 1.10 -2.02
C HIS A 7 37.87 0.45 -0.64
N ARG A 8 37.93 1.26 0.40
CA ARG A 8 37.79 0.78 1.79
C ARG A 8 36.33 0.48 2.08
N SER A 9 36.01 -0.81 2.12
CA SER A 9 34.79 -1.34 2.71
C SER A 9 34.76 -1.07 4.21
N LEU A 10 33.83 -0.25 4.67
CA LEU A 10 33.53 -0.10 6.10
C LEU A 10 32.42 -1.09 6.46
N LEU A 11 32.83 -2.23 6.97
CA LEU A 11 31.96 -3.23 7.61
C LEU A 11 31.49 -2.68 8.97
N GLY A 12 30.25 -2.19 9.03
CA GLY A 12 29.57 -1.84 10.27
C GLY A 12 29.16 -3.09 11.06
N ARG A 13 29.80 -3.29 12.22
CA ARG A 13 29.49 -4.38 13.16
C ARG A 13 28.13 -4.13 13.80
N ARG A 14 27.20 -5.04 13.55
CA ARG A 14 25.92 -5.09 14.27
C ARG A 14 26.16 -5.73 15.64
N THR A 15 25.99 -4.95 16.68
CA THR A 15 25.97 -5.42 18.05
C THR A 15 24.60 -6.02 18.36
N VAL A 16 24.56 -7.33 18.58
CA VAL A 16 23.39 -8.04 19.07
C VAL A 16 23.41 -7.98 20.58
N VAL A 17 22.45 -7.30 21.19
CA VAL A 17 22.25 -7.32 22.65
C VAL A 17 21.13 -8.33 22.92
N ALA A 18 21.52 -9.48 23.48
CA ALA A 18 20.59 -10.46 24.04
C ALA A 18 20.32 -10.09 25.50
N ALA A 19 19.07 -9.78 25.83
CA ALA A 19 18.61 -9.66 27.20
C ALA A 19 17.77 -10.88 27.57
N VAL A 20 18.34 -11.73 28.43
CA VAL A 20 17.67 -12.84 29.10
C VAL A 20 17.07 -12.29 30.41
N GLY A 21 15.78 -12.46 30.61
CA GLY A 21 15.10 -12.16 31.86
C GLY A 21 14.11 -13.29 32.20
N ALA A 22 14.38 -13.96 33.32
CA ALA A 22 13.72 -15.17 33.78
C ALA A 22 12.50 -14.90 34.68
N ALA A 23 11.59 -15.89 34.64
CA ALA A 23 10.78 -16.47 35.71
C ALA A 23 9.76 -15.63 36.48
N GLY A 24 8.53 -16.15 36.48
CA GLY A 24 7.48 -15.81 37.43
C GLY A 24 6.25 -16.69 37.20
N ALA A 25 6.26 -17.89 37.82
CA ALA A 25 5.12 -18.80 37.87
C ALA A 25 4.19 -18.40 38.99
N ALA A 26 2.88 -18.37 38.75
CA ALA A 26 1.87 -18.53 39.79
C ALA A 26 0.61 -19.14 39.16
N ALA A 27 0.37 -20.40 39.51
CA ALA A 27 -0.86 -21.12 39.25
C ALA A 27 -1.90 -20.78 40.32
N ALA A 28 -3.15 -20.63 39.89
CA ALA A 28 -4.29 -20.82 40.77
C ALA A 28 -5.46 -21.41 39.97
N LEU A 29 -5.66 -22.70 40.16
CA LEU A 29 -6.84 -23.44 39.85
C LEU A 29 -7.90 -23.16 40.93
N THR A 30 -9.10 -22.82 40.54
CA THR A 30 -10.28 -23.14 41.34
C THR A 30 -11.42 -23.57 40.43
N ALA A 31 -11.91 -24.71 40.79
CA ALA A 31 -12.90 -25.51 40.12
C ALA A 31 -14.35 -25.14 40.55
N CYS A 32 -15.27 -25.55 39.68
CA CYS A 32 -16.60 -26.09 39.91
C CYS A 32 -17.67 -25.21 40.57
N GLY A 33 -18.83 -25.22 39.94
CA GLY A 33 -20.11 -25.05 40.56
C GLY A 33 -21.20 -24.77 39.54
N GLY A 34 -21.98 -25.81 39.21
CA GLY A 34 -23.15 -25.71 38.36
C GLY A 34 -24.32 -24.98 39.05
N GLY A 35 -25.31 -24.62 38.26
CA GLY A 35 -26.59 -24.13 38.81
C GLY A 35 -27.32 -23.27 37.78
N SER A 36 -28.42 -23.76 37.40
CA SER A 36 -29.43 -23.30 36.44
C SER A 36 -30.02 -21.91 36.77
N ASP A 37 -30.58 -21.37 35.70
CA ASP A 37 -31.74 -20.50 35.61
C ASP A 37 -31.61 -19.00 35.94
N ASP A 38 -32.12 -18.28 35.00
CA ASP A 38 -32.88 -17.04 34.99
C ASP A 38 -32.23 -15.76 34.47
N LYS A 39 -32.82 -15.35 33.36
CA LYS A 39 -33.18 -14.00 32.92
C LYS A 39 -32.22 -12.79 33.12
N GLY A 40 -31.90 -12.22 31.99
CA GLY A 40 -32.01 -10.76 31.84
C GLY A 40 -30.80 -9.96 32.26
N GLY A 41 -30.03 -9.54 31.33
CA GLY A 41 -29.01 -8.52 31.53
C GLY A 41 -28.16 -8.35 30.29
N ALA A 42 -28.58 -7.48 29.40
CA ALA A 42 -27.75 -7.00 28.30
C ALA A 42 -26.53 -6.29 28.92
N GLY A 43 -25.45 -7.00 29.06
CA GLY A 43 -24.12 -6.47 29.28
C GLY A 43 -23.51 -6.12 27.94
N THR A 44 -23.76 -4.91 27.47
CA THR A 44 -23.01 -4.27 26.41
C THR A 44 -21.54 -4.23 26.83
N VAL A 45 -20.73 -5.09 26.29
CA VAL A 45 -19.27 -4.90 26.27
C VAL A 45 -19.02 -3.69 25.37
N GLU A 46 -18.84 -2.54 25.97
CA GLU A 46 -18.34 -1.37 25.29
C GLU A 46 -16.95 -1.71 24.74
N GLN A 47 -16.92 -2.04 23.47
CA GLN A 47 -15.73 -2.03 22.66
C GLN A 47 -15.26 -0.58 22.60
N PRO A 48 -14.01 -0.24 22.99
CA PRO A 48 -13.55 1.13 22.97
C PRO A 48 -13.66 1.66 21.54
N GLY A 49 -14.34 2.80 21.43
CA GLY A 49 -14.81 3.44 20.24
C GLY A 49 -13.82 3.45 19.10
N SER A 50 -14.21 2.83 18.01
CA SER A 50 -13.80 3.23 16.70
C SER A 50 -14.27 4.67 16.50
N GLY A 51 -13.33 5.60 16.64
CA GLY A 51 -13.56 6.99 16.29
C GLY A 51 -14.11 7.05 14.88
N GLY A 52 -15.23 7.74 14.71
CA GLY A 52 -15.93 7.86 13.43
C GLY A 52 -14.99 8.35 12.33
N GLU A 53 -14.45 7.41 11.56
CA GLU A 53 -13.86 7.70 10.26
C GLU A 53 -15.00 8.04 9.33
N LYS A 54 -15.08 9.31 9.01
CA LYS A 54 -15.86 9.80 7.87
C LYS A 54 -15.48 8.90 6.69
N GLN A 55 -16.48 8.34 6.03
CA GLN A 55 -16.41 7.45 4.89
C GLN A 55 -15.54 8.01 3.76
N GLY A 56 -14.25 7.87 3.90
CA GLY A 56 -13.30 7.90 2.80
C GLY A 56 -13.07 6.46 2.39
N GLY A 57 -13.07 6.17 1.11
CA GLY A 57 -12.82 4.84 0.59
C GLY A 57 -11.49 4.22 1.08
N ALA A 58 -11.22 3.00 0.67
CA ALA A 58 -10.03 2.27 1.08
C ALA A 58 -8.74 3.09 0.86
N VAL A 59 -7.85 3.09 1.85
CA VAL A 59 -6.52 3.68 1.70
C VAL A 59 -5.74 2.89 0.65
N LEU A 60 -5.23 3.60 -0.34
CA LEU A 60 -4.43 3.04 -1.42
C LEU A 60 -2.93 3.11 -1.11
N ALA A 61 -2.44 4.29 -0.74
CA ALA A 61 -1.01 4.52 -0.47
C ALA A 61 -0.83 5.81 0.35
N ALA A 62 0.35 6.00 0.93
CA ALA A 62 0.77 7.31 1.41
C ALA A 62 1.34 8.13 0.24
N THR A 63 1.18 9.45 0.29
CA THR A 63 1.67 10.35 -0.77
C THR A 63 3.19 10.26 -0.94
N VAL A 64 3.91 10.02 0.16
CA VAL A 64 5.37 9.88 0.18
C VAL A 64 5.88 8.61 -0.52
N ASP A 65 5.01 7.62 -0.71
CA ASP A 65 5.35 6.36 -1.37
C ASP A 65 5.24 6.45 -2.91
N ILE A 66 4.65 7.54 -3.42
CA ILE A 66 4.46 7.72 -4.86
C ILE A 66 5.55 8.65 -5.39
N PRO A 67 6.52 8.14 -6.16
CA PRO A 67 7.60 8.98 -6.68
C PRO A 67 7.09 9.97 -7.73
N GLU A 68 7.72 11.15 -7.77
CA GLU A 68 7.45 12.17 -8.81
C GLU A 68 7.85 11.64 -10.20
N GLY A 69 7.02 11.87 -11.19
CA GLY A 69 7.18 11.33 -12.55
C GLY A 69 7.01 9.82 -12.64
N GLY A 70 6.62 9.17 -11.54
CA GLY A 70 6.44 7.72 -11.42
C GLY A 70 5.09 7.34 -10.84
N GLY A 71 5.06 6.18 -10.20
CA GLY A 71 3.84 5.66 -9.57
C GLY A 71 4.02 4.28 -8.95
N VAL A 72 2.95 3.78 -8.35
CA VAL A 72 2.91 2.45 -7.73
C VAL A 72 1.73 1.65 -8.26
N VAL A 73 1.97 0.39 -8.59
CA VAL A 73 0.93 -0.55 -9.04
C VAL A 73 0.44 -1.36 -7.84
N LEU A 74 -0.81 -1.18 -7.50
CA LEU A 74 -1.50 -1.85 -6.41
C LEU A 74 -2.28 -3.04 -6.97
N ALA A 75 -1.60 -4.17 -7.11
CA ALA A 75 -2.14 -5.35 -7.81
C ALA A 75 -3.43 -5.90 -7.17
N ALA A 76 -3.52 -5.93 -5.84
CA ALA A 76 -4.69 -6.42 -5.11
C ALA A 76 -5.95 -5.59 -5.38
N GLN A 77 -5.80 -4.27 -5.52
CA GLN A 77 -6.88 -3.33 -5.80
C GLN A 77 -7.13 -3.15 -7.31
N LYS A 78 -6.23 -3.67 -8.15
CA LYS A 78 -6.22 -3.45 -9.61
C LYS A 78 -6.18 -1.96 -9.97
N ILE A 79 -5.36 -1.20 -9.25
CA ILE A 79 -5.18 0.25 -9.40
C ILE A 79 -3.70 0.54 -9.62
N VAL A 80 -3.42 1.53 -10.44
CA VAL A 80 -2.12 2.21 -10.52
C VAL A 80 -2.32 3.64 -10.06
N VAL A 81 -1.50 4.08 -9.11
CA VAL A 81 -1.45 5.46 -8.62
C VAL A 81 -0.21 6.12 -9.18
N THR A 82 -0.34 7.30 -9.73
CA THR A 82 0.75 8.06 -10.36
C THR A 82 0.91 9.43 -9.73
N GLN A 83 2.11 10.00 -9.84
CA GLN A 83 2.39 11.39 -9.49
C GLN A 83 3.05 12.09 -10.67
N PRO A 84 2.29 12.53 -11.69
CA PRO A 84 2.85 13.14 -12.90
C PRO A 84 3.59 14.45 -12.63
N LYS A 85 3.20 15.19 -11.59
CA LYS A 85 3.87 16.41 -11.09
C LYS A 85 3.88 16.39 -9.57
N PRO A 86 4.78 17.14 -8.94
CA PRO A 86 4.85 17.23 -7.48
C PRO A 86 3.49 17.57 -6.87
N GLY A 87 2.99 16.71 -5.98
CA GLY A 87 1.73 16.88 -5.28
C GLY A 87 0.46 16.63 -6.12
N GLU A 88 0.58 16.30 -7.41
CA GLU A 88 -0.54 15.92 -8.27
C GLU A 88 -0.64 14.40 -8.38
N PHE A 89 -1.68 13.83 -7.81
CA PHE A 89 -1.89 12.38 -7.82
C PHE A 89 -3.06 12.01 -8.75
N LYS A 90 -2.86 10.94 -9.53
CA LYS A 90 -3.89 10.33 -10.38
C LYS A 90 -3.99 8.85 -10.08
N ALA A 91 -5.14 8.27 -10.35
CA ALA A 91 -5.30 6.82 -10.28
C ALA A 91 -6.06 6.30 -11.49
N PHE A 92 -5.65 5.13 -11.94
CA PHE A 92 -6.26 4.44 -13.07
C PHE A 92 -6.41 2.97 -12.76
N SER A 93 -7.21 2.27 -13.55
CA SER A 93 -7.18 0.81 -13.57
C SER A 93 -5.80 0.32 -13.97
N SER A 94 -5.26 -0.65 -13.23
CA SER A 94 -4.00 -1.31 -13.64
C SER A 94 -4.20 -2.39 -14.69
N THR A 95 -5.42 -2.56 -15.20
CA THR A 95 -5.74 -3.53 -16.26
C THR A 95 -5.57 -2.88 -17.62
N CYS A 96 -4.59 -3.37 -18.38
CA CYS A 96 -4.29 -2.90 -19.74
C CYS A 96 -5.47 -3.12 -20.68
N THR A 97 -5.83 -2.09 -21.42
CA THR A 97 -6.99 -2.10 -22.32
C THR A 97 -6.79 -2.90 -23.62
N HIS A 98 -5.56 -3.39 -23.89
CA HIS A 98 -5.33 -4.28 -25.02
C HIS A 98 -5.91 -5.69 -24.78
N GLN A 99 -5.43 -6.41 -23.77
CA GLN A 99 -5.83 -7.80 -23.47
C GLN A 99 -5.93 -8.10 -21.97
N GLY A 100 -6.15 -7.10 -21.13
CA GLY A 100 -6.42 -7.30 -19.70
C GLY A 100 -5.21 -7.63 -18.83
N CYS A 101 -3.97 -7.59 -19.36
CA CYS A 101 -2.77 -7.76 -18.54
C CYS A 101 -2.65 -6.65 -17.49
N ALA A 102 -2.07 -6.97 -16.34
CA ALA A 102 -1.71 -5.94 -15.37
C ALA A 102 -0.55 -5.09 -15.91
N VAL A 103 -0.66 -3.76 -15.80
CA VAL A 103 0.48 -2.87 -16.00
C VAL A 103 1.52 -3.14 -14.92
N LYS A 104 2.80 -2.90 -15.21
CA LYS A 104 3.89 -3.31 -14.32
C LYS A 104 4.63 -2.13 -13.71
N ASP A 105 4.87 -1.10 -14.48
CA ASP A 105 5.80 -0.03 -14.12
C ASP A 105 5.24 1.34 -14.48
N VAL A 106 5.64 2.33 -13.68
CA VAL A 106 5.38 3.75 -13.96
C VAL A 106 6.70 4.50 -13.79
N SER A 107 7.23 5.00 -14.87
CA SER A 107 8.48 5.76 -14.86
C SER A 107 8.49 6.84 -15.94
N ALA A 108 9.17 7.94 -15.67
CA ALA A 108 9.29 9.07 -16.60
C ALA A 108 7.94 9.49 -17.23
N GLY A 109 6.87 9.53 -16.40
CA GLY A 109 5.53 9.92 -16.84
C GLY A 109 4.80 8.88 -17.70
N THR A 110 5.29 7.64 -17.76
CA THR A 110 4.74 6.57 -18.59
C THR A 110 4.39 5.33 -17.77
N ILE A 111 3.18 4.81 -17.98
CA ILE A 111 2.71 3.53 -17.45
C ILE A 111 2.95 2.47 -18.51
N THR A 112 3.60 1.36 -18.17
CA THR A 112 3.96 0.30 -19.11
C THR A 112 3.27 -1.03 -18.82
N CYS A 113 2.73 -1.65 -19.87
CA CYS A 113 2.19 -2.99 -19.85
C CYS A 113 3.25 -3.98 -20.39
N PRO A 114 3.65 -5.02 -19.63
CA PRO A 114 4.73 -5.92 -20.00
C PRO A 114 4.34 -6.95 -21.08
N CYS A 115 3.03 -7.20 -21.27
CA CYS A 115 2.60 -8.28 -22.18
C CYS A 115 2.90 -7.97 -23.66
N HIS A 116 2.54 -6.77 -24.10
CA HIS A 116 2.68 -6.36 -25.50
C HIS A 116 3.23 -4.94 -25.63
N ASN A 117 3.90 -4.43 -24.60
CA ASN A 117 4.54 -3.12 -24.57
C ASN A 117 3.59 -1.94 -24.87
N SER A 118 2.31 -2.06 -24.53
CA SER A 118 1.43 -0.89 -24.52
C SER A 118 1.90 0.09 -23.47
N THR A 119 1.94 1.37 -23.83
CA THR A 119 2.31 2.47 -22.92
C THR A 119 1.18 3.46 -22.82
N PHE A 120 1.07 4.09 -21.64
CA PHE A 120 0.03 5.06 -21.34
C PHE A 120 0.64 6.25 -20.60
N ASP A 121 0.10 7.42 -20.85
CA ASP A 121 0.49 8.65 -20.18
C ASP A 121 0.06 8.63 -18.70
N ALA A 122 0.97 8.93 -17.79
CA ALA A 122 0.72 8.84 -16.35
C ALA A 122 -0.21 9.96 -15.81
N ALA A 123 -0.42 11.03 -16.56
CA ALA A 123 -1.31 12.12 -16.15
C ALA A 123 -2.76 11.91 -16.64
N THR A 124 -2.92 11.27 -17.80
CA THR A 124 -4.23 11.19 -18.48
C THR A 124 -4.73 9.75 -18.63
N GLY A 125 -3.87 8.76 -18.48
CA GLY A 125 -4.19 7.36 -18.79
C GLY A 125 -4.28 7.05 -20.28
N SER A 126 -4.06 8.02 -21.17
CA SER A 126 -4.19 7.87 -22.62
C SER A 126 -3.10 6.96 -23.19
N PRO A 127 -3.40 6.11 -24.19
CA PRO A 127 -2.38 5.29 -24.83
C PRO A 127 -1.39 6.17 -25.60
N THR A 128 -0.10 5.90 -25.41
CA THR A 128 1.01 6.62 -26.07
C THR A 128 1.81 5.71 -27.00
N GLY A 129 1.61 4.40 -26.89
CA GLY A 129 2.30 3.43 -27.77
C GLY A 129 1.80 2.00 -27.56
N GLY A 130 2.22 1.12 -28.46
CA GLY A 130 1.81 -0.28 -28.45
C GLY A 130 0.40 -0.52 -29.01
N PRO A 131 -0.14 -1.74 -28.83
CA PRO A 131 -1.41 -2.14 -29.44
C PRO A 131 -2.67 -1.66 -28.72
N ALA A 132 -2.58 -1.12 -27.49
CA ALA A 132 -3.73 -0.56 -26.79
C ALA A 132 -4.20 0.73 -27.50
N THR A 133 -5.50 0.83 -27.74
CA THR A 133 -6.13 1.98 -28.43
C THR A 133 -7.06 2.78 -27.54
N GLN A 134 -7.36 2.27 -26.34
CA GLN A 134 -8.24 2.91 -25.36
C GLN A 134 -7.46 3.33 -24.13
N PRO A 135 -7.85 4.45 -23.47
CA PRO A 135 -7.21 4.88 -22.23
C PRO A 135 -7.47 3.89 -21.10
N LEU A 136 -6.58 3.89 -20.12
CA LEU A 136 -6.83 3.23 -18.84
C LEU A 136 -7.99 3.95 -18.14
N PRO A 137 -9.02 3.23 -17.66
CA PRO A 137 -10.12 3.83 -16.92
C PRO A 137 -9.63 4.57 -15.68
N ALA A 138 -10.00 5.82 -15.54
CA ALA A 138 -9.69 6.63 -14.37
C ALA A 138 -10.40 6.09 -13.12
N ARG A 139 -9.78 6.30 -11.96
CA ARG A 139 -10.32 6.03 -10.64
C ARG A 139 -10.31 7.31 -9.83
N GLU A 140 -11.45 7.63 -9.25
CA GLU A 140 -11.55 8.80 -8.39
C GLU A 140 -10.82 8.55 -7.07
N ILE A 141 -10.05 9.52 -6.64
CA ILE A 141 -9.27 9.47 -5.40
C ILE A 141 -9.41 10.78 -4.63
N THR A 142 -9.27 10.68 -3.32
CA THR A 142 -9.10 11.82 -2.41
C THR A 142 -7.71 11.74 -1.79
N VAL A 143 -7.12 12.91 -1.54
CA VAL A 143 -5.82 13.03 -0.87
C VAL A 143 -6.01 13.83 0.40
N GLU A 144 -5.88 13.19 1.54
CA GLU A 144 -6.10 13.79 2.84
C GLU A 144 -5.04 13.31 3.85
N GLY A 145 -4.47 14.24 4.61
CA GLY A 145 -3.52 13.92 5.68
C GLY A 145 -2.32 13.09 5.21
N GLY A 146 -1.87 13.29 3.97
CA GLY A 146 -0.77 12.51 3.39
C GLY A 146 -1.15 11.09 2.92
N SER A 147 -2.44 10.76 2.91
CA SER A 147 -2.96 9.48 2.43
C SER A 147 -3.78 9.66 1.16
N ILE A 148 -3.64 8.74 0.23
CA ILE A 148 -4.42 8.62 -1.00
C ILE A 148 -5.48 7.54 -0.78
N ARG A 149 -6.74 7.88 -1.00
CA ARG A 149 -7.90 6.99 -0.81
C ARG A 149 -8.73 6.91 -2.07
N LEU A 150 -9.42 5.80 -2.28
CA LEU A 150 -10.52 5.76 -3.25
C LEU A 150 -11.64 6.71 -2.80
N ALA A 151 -12.23 7.44 -3.74
CA ALA A 151 -13.39 8.28 -3.49
C ALA A 151 -14.69 7.45 -3.50
#